data_4314c13c0584f716f99cd6f8d5ac57fa
#
_entry.id   4314c13c0584f716f99cd6f8d5ac57fa
#
_cell.length_a   1.000
_cell.length_b   1.000
_cell.length_c   1.000
_cell.angle_alpha   90.00
_cell.angle_beta   90.00
_cell.angle_gamma   90.00
#
_symmetry.space_group_name_H-M   'P 1'
#
loop_
_entity.id
_entity.type
_entity.pdbx_description
1 polymer ?
#
loop_
_entity_poly.entity_id
_entity_poly.type
_entity_poly.pdbx_seq_one_letter_code
_entity_poly.pdbx_strand_id
1 'polypeptide(L)'
;MVGCNFADKKISFNFCYLPTSIGKSFIVLTVYEMKKIIFVSASFVLLNSFIMAQDAETRLKEKGITLTEPSKPVANYVNAVRVGNLLFLAGKEPTKPDGSNITGKVGKDLTIEQGYEAARLTAVNHLAVLKAELGSLNKVKRIVKVLGMVNCTEDFKDQPKVINGYSDLMVEIFGDKGKHARSAVGMYALPVNIAVEVEVIVEVEN
;
A
#
# COMPACT_ATOMS: atom_id res chain seq x y z
N MET A 1 -35.05 -15.90 -43.40
CA MET A 1 -35.67 -14.65 -43.84
C MET A 1 -36.95 -14.43 -43.06
N VAL A 2 -36.94 -13.65 -42.02
CA VAL A 2 -38.12 -13.06 -41.38
C VAL A 2 -37.71 -11.68 -40.87
N GLY A 3 -38.21 -10.65 -41.55
CA GLY A 3 -38.00 -9.27 -41.19
C GLY A 3 -38.99 -8.87 -40.10
N CYS A 4 -38.54 -8.20 -39.07
CA CYS A 4 -39.36 -7.48 -38.10
C CYS A 4 -39.25 -5.99 -38.36
N ASN A 5 -40.37 -5.45 -38.89
CA ASN A 5 -40.64 -4.03 -38.98
C ASN A 5 -40.98 -3.47 -37.60
N PHE A 6 -40.24 -2.47 -37.13
CA PHE A 6 -40.64 -1.64 -36.01
C PHE A 6 -41.39 -0.40 -36.55
N ALA A 7 -42.70 -0.40 -36.35
CA ALA A 7 -43.56 0.74 -36.66
C ALA A 7 -43.59 1.70 -35.45
N ASP A 8 -43.48 2.98 -35.77
CA ASP A 8 -43.62 4.15 -34.92
C ASP A 8 -44.83 4.10 -33.97
N LYS A 9 -44.60 4.23 -32.68
CA LYS A 9 -45.61 4.64 -31.71
C LYS A 9 -45.37 6.10 -31.31
N LYS A 10 -46.06 7.02 -31.94
CA LYS A 10 -46.24 8.40 -31.49
C LYS A 10 -47.00 8.38 -30.16
N ILE A 11 -46.30 8.78 -29.08
CA ILE A 11 -46.95 9.07 -27.79
C ILE A 11 -47.48 10.49 -27.84
N SER A 12 -48.82 10.61 -27.94
CA SER A 12 -49.54 11.87 -27.88
C SER A 12 -49.73 12.25 -26.39
N PHE A 13 -49.07 13.30 -25.93
CA PHE A 13 -49.37 13.90 -24.64
C PHE A 13 -50.53 14.85 -24.75
N ASN A 14 -51.71 14.46 -24.27
CA ASN A 14 -52.85 15.37 -24.09
C ASN A 14 -52.62 16.22 -22.85
N PHE A 15 -52.28 17.48 -23.06
CA PHE A 15 -52.25 18.50 -21.97
C PHE A 15 -53.69 18.86 -21.58
N CYS A 16 -54.11 18.38 -20.41
CA CYS A 16 -55.36 18.83 -19.79
C CYS A 16 -55.10 20.19 -19.08
N TYR A 17 -55.69 21.25 -19.61
CA TYR A 17 -55.63 22.59 -19.01
C TYR A 17 -56.45 22.62 -17.69
N LEU A 18 -55.79 22.74 -16.53
CA LEU A 18 -56.41 23.01 -15.24
C LEU A 18 -56.41 24.54 -14.94
N PRO A 19 -57.43 25.07 -14.25
CA PRO A 19 -57.58 26.50 -14.08
C PRO A 19 -56.48 27.12 -13.20
N THR A 20 -56.12 28.34 -13.52
CA THR A 20 -54.92 29.10 -13.28
C THR A 20 -54.57 29.53 -11.83
N SER A 21 -55.25 29.06 -10.79
CA SER A 21 -54.88 29.46 -9.41
C SER A 21 -54.19 28.38 -8.56
N ILE A 22 -54.47 27.10 -8.82
CA ILE A 22 -53.92 25.98 -8.05
C ILE A 22 -52.59 25.50 -8.62
N GLY A 23 -52.35 25.67 -9.92
CA GLY A 23 -51.14 25.17 -10.60
C GLY A 23 -49.84 25.86 -10.17
N LYS A 24 -49.85 27.11 -9.79
CA LYS A 24 -48.63 27.86 -9.43
C LYS A 24 -48.07 27.44 -8.06
N SER A 25 -48.91 27.11 -7.10
CA SER A 25 -48.45 26.65 -5.77
C SER A 25 -47.84 25.24 -5.84
N PHE A 26 -48.42 24.36 -6.64
CA PHE A 26 -47.92 22.97 -6.80
C PHE A 26 -46.57 22.91 -7.52
N ILE A 27 -46.39 23.71 -8.56
CA ILE A 27 -45.12 23.78 -9.31
C ILE A 27 -44.01 24.35 -8.46
N VAL A 28 -44.29 25.39 -7.64
CA VAL A 28 -43.29 26.00 -6.74
C VAL A 28 -42.85 25.01 -5.65
N LEU A 29 -43.80 24.23 -5.07
CA LEU A 29 -43.50 23.25 -4.05
C LEU A 29 -42.63 22.09 -4.62
N THR A 30 -42.93 21.61 -5.83
CA THR A 30 -42.19 20.54 -6.50
C THR A 30 -40.76 20.97 -6.87
N VAL A 31 -40.61 22.22 -7.33
CA VAL A 31 -39.27 22.79 -7.66
C VAL A 31 -38.41 22.98 -6.40
N TYR A 32 -39.04 23.37 -5.29
CA TYR A 32 -38.35 23.56 -4.01
C TYR A 32 -37.87 22.22 -3.42
N GLU A 33 -38.69 21.19 -3.46
CA GLU A 33 -38.29 19.83 -3.01
C GLU A 33 -37.24 19.20 -3.94
N MET A 34 -37.33 19.40 -5.25
CA MET A 34 -36.28 18.96 -6.18
C MET A 34 -34.94 19.65 -5.92
N LYS A 35 -34.93 20.95 -5.59
CA LYS A 35 -33.71 21.67 -5.22
C LYS A 35 -33.10 21.14 -3.93
N LYS A 36 -33.91 20.77 -2.93
CA LYS A 36 -33.40 20.12 -1.69
C LYS A 36 -32.77 18.76 -1.97
N ILE A 37 -33.43 17.92 -2.81
CA ILE A 37 -32.90 16.61 -3.18
C ILE A 37 -31.57 16.74 -3.94
N ILE A 38 -31.47 17.70 -4.87
CA ILE A 38 -30.23 17.97 -5.61
C ILE A 38 -29.14 18.48 -4.68
N PHE A 39 -29.47 19.34 -3.71
CA PHE A 39 -28.48 19.86 -2.75
C PHE A 39 -27.98 18.80 -1.78
N VAL A 40 -28.85 17.90 -1.31
CA VAL A 40 -28.50 16.76 -0.46
C VAL A 40 -27.66 15.74 -1.22
N SER A 41 -28.04 15.43 -2.47
CA SER A 41 -27.26 14.50 -3.30
C SER A 41 -25.89 15.07 -3.70
N ALA A 42 -25.78 16.35 -3.99
CA ALA A 42 -24.52 17.03 -4.28
C ALA A 42 -23.60 17.08 -3.04
N SER A 43 -24.16 17.32 -1.83
CA SER A 43 -23.40 17.24 -0.57
C SER A 43 -22.91 15.82 -0.28
N PHE A 44 -23.70 14.79 -0.59
CA PHE A 44 -23.30 13.40 -0.39
C PHE A 44 -22.19 12.97 -1.36
N VAL A 45 -22.20 13.46 -2.60
CA VAL A 45 -21.13 13.22 -3.58
C VAL A 45 -19.85 13.95 -3.20
N LEU A 46 -19.93 15.16 -2.65
CA LEU A 46 -18.77 15.92 -2.17
C LEU A 46 -18.14 15.31 -0.92
N LEU A 47 -18.93 14.71 0.00
CA LEU A 47 -18.38 14.00 1.18
C LEU A 47 -17.60 12.72 0.81
N ASN A 48 -18.00 12.04 -0.28
CA ASN A 48 -17.28 10.83 -0.72
C ASN A 48 -15.97 11.13 -1.47
N SER A 49 -15.75 12.37 -1.92
CA SER A 49 -14.52 12.76 -2.63
C SER A 49 -13.32 13.02 -1.69
N PHE A 50 -13.53 13.02 -0.36
CA PHE A 50 -12.47 13.21 0.64
C PHE A 50 -11.90 11.94 1.25
N ILE A 51 -12.22 10.76 0.71
CA ILE A 51 -11.41 9.58 0.99
C ILE A 51 -10.14 9.71 0.12
N MET A 52 -9.31 10.66 0.45
CA MET A 52 -7.92 10.70 -0.02
C MET A 52 -7.27 9.40 0.45
N ALA A 53 -6.87 8.56 -0.49
CA ALA A 53 -6.03 7.44 -0.15
C ALA A 53 -4.82 8.02 0.60
N GLN A 54 -4.76 7.77 1.92
CA GLN A 54 -3.63 8.24 2.74
C GLN A 54 -2.33 7.87 2.06
N ASP A 55 -1.45 8.85 1.87
CA ASP A 55 -0.15 8.62 1.26
C ASP A 55 0.80 7.90 2.22
N ALA A 56 1.89 7.37 1.70
CA ALA A 56 2.84 6.56 2.46
C ALA A 56 3.49 7.35 3.62
N GLU A 57 3.75 8.63 3.42
CA GLU A 57 4.35 9.51 4.42
C GLU A 57 3.39 9.75 5.60
N THR A 58 2.11 9.95 5.31
CA THR A 58 1.06 10.11 6.34
C THR A 58 0.91 8.84 7.16
N ARG A 59 0.83 7.66 6.50
CA ARG A 59 0.72 6.37 7.21
C ARG A 59 1.95 6.08 8.06
N LEU A 60 3.15 6.40 7.57
CA LEU A 60 4.37 6.25 8.35
C LEU A 60 4.31 7.05 9.65
N LYS A 61 3.87 8.32 9.55
CA LYS A 61 3.72 9.23 10.69
C LYS A 61 2.65 8.74 11.69
N GLU A 62 1.50 8.30 11.20
CA GLU A 62 0.40 7.78 12.04
C GLU A 62 0.80 6.53 12.82
N LYS A 63 1.69 5.71 12.25
CA LYS A 63 2.25 4.55 12.94
C LYS A 63 3.37 4.90 13.91
N GLY A 64 3.75 6.17 14.02
CA GLY A 64 4.81 6.62 14.90
C GLY A 64 6.20 6.07 14.51
N ILE A 65 6.39 5.66 13.25
CA ILE A 65 7.65 5.12 12.77
C ILE A 65 8.59 6.28 12.41
N THR A 66 9.71 6.35 13.12
CA THR A 66 10.80 7.29 12.82
C THR A 66 11.86 6.57 12.00
N LEU A 67 12.18 7.08 10.83
CA LEU A 67 13.26 6.56 10.00
C LEU A 67 14.58 7.19 10.42
N THR A 68 15.58 6.35 10.66
CA THR A 68 16.98 6.78 10.85
C THR A 68 17.68 6.91 9.50
N GLU A 69 18.80 7.64 9.46
CA GLU A 69 19.61 7.68 8.25
C GLU A 69 20.12 6.27 7.91
N PRO A 70 20.04 5.84 6.63
CA PRO A 70 20.50 4.50 6.25
C PRO A 70 21.98 4.32 6.53
N SER A 71 22.38 3.13 6.99
CA SER A 71 23.78 2.76 7.13
C SER A 71 24.52 2.87 5.80
N LYS A 72 25.74 3.40 5.84
CA LYS A 72 26.60 3.40 4.64
C LYS A 72 27.07 1.97 4.35
N PRO A 73 27.18 1.60 3.07
CA PRO A 73 27.78 0.33 2.69
C PRO A 73 29.21 0.18 3.26
N VAL A 74 29.52 -0.99 3.78
CA VAL A 74 30.84 -1.29 4.38
C VAL A 74 31.85 -1.84 3.38
N ALA A 75 31.47 -2.01 2.10
CA ALA A 75 32.30 -2.54 1.04
C ALA A 75 31.96 -1.88 -0.32
N ASN A 76 32.49 -2.40 -1.43
CA ASN A 76 32.27 -1.88 -2.77
C ASN A 76 30.87 -2.26 -3.33
N TYR A 77 29.83 -1.77 -2.69
CA TYR A 77 28.44 -1.87 -3.16
C TYR A 77 27.68 -0.60 -2.75
N VAL A 78 26.45 -0.44 -3.22
CA VAL A 78 25.56 0.70 -2.92
C VAL A 78 24.26 0.20 -2.33
N ASN A 79 23.52 1.04 -1.61
CA ASN A 79 22.25 0.67 -1.00
C ASN A 79 21.15 0.40 -2.03
N ALA A 80 21.24 1.04 -3.21
CA ALA A 80 20.28 0.86 -4.29
C ALA A 80 20.92 1.10 -5.66
N VAL A 81 20.41 0.39 -6.66
CA VAL A 81 20.74 0.61 -8.10
C VAL A 81 19.44 0.86 -8.84
N ARG A 82 19.39 1.96 -9.61
CA ARG A 82 18.25 2.32 -10.43
C ARG A 82 18.44 1.87 -11.87
N VAL A 83 17.42 1.19 -12.42
CA VAL A 83 17.35 0.78 -13.83
C VAL A 83 15.99 1.21 -14.38
N GLY A 84 15.95 2.30 -15.14
CA GLY A 84 14.70 2.90 -15.57
C GLY A 84 13.82 3.33 -14.37
N ASN A 85 12.63 2.78 -14.27
CA ASN A 85 11.71 3.00 -13.16
C ASN A 85 11.79 1.93 -12.05
N LEU A 86 12.76 1.01 -12.12
CA LEU A 86 12.99 0.00 -11.10
C LEU A 86 14.18 0.39 -10.22
N LEU A 87 13.99 0.23 -8.92
CA LEU A 87 15.03 0.39 -7.91
C LEU A 87 15.29 -0.96 -7.26
N PHE A 88 16.52 -1.45 -7.39
CA PHE A 88 17.00 -2.69 -6.79
C PHE A 88 17.72 -2.31 -5.50
N LEU A 89 17.18 -2.71 -4.35
CA LEU A 89 17.79 -2.44 -3.06
C LEU A 89 18.64 -3.63 -2.63
N ALA A 90 19.81 -3.33 -2.08
CA ALA A 90 20.68 -4.31 -1.46
C ALA A 90 20.00 -4.97 -0.26
N GLY A 91 20.48 -6.16 0.13
CA GLY A 91 20.05 -6.83 1.35
C GLY A 91 20.15 -5.91 2.57
N LYS A 92 19.12 -5.92 3.40
CA LYS A 92 19.09 -5.20 4.67
C LYS A 92 18.82 -6.16 5.82
N GLU A 93 19.51 -5.88 6.89
CA GLU A 93 19.46 -6.55 8.17
C GLU A 93 18.51 -5.83 9.15
N PRO A 94 18.09 -6.48 10.25
CA PRO A 94 17.26 -5.88 11.30
C PRO A 94 18.10 -5.03 12.27
N THR A 95 18.59 -3.88 11.79
CA THR A 95 19.41 -2.94 12.58
C THR A 95 18.51 -2.05 13.42
N LYS A 96 18.75 -2.03 14.73
CA LYS A 96 18.08 -1.16 15.70
C LYS A 96 18.63 0.28 15.62
N PRO A 97 17.91 1.27 16.19
CA PRO A 97 18.37 2.66 16.22
C PRO A 97 19.72 2.87 16.91
N ASP A 98 20.12 1.98 17.83
CA ASP A 98 21.41 2.01 18.50
C ASP A 98 22.57 1.40 17.67
N GLY A 99 22.27 0.94 16.45
CA GLY A 99 23.22 0.31 15.54
C GLY A 99 23.44 -1.19 15.77
N SER A 100 22.84 -1.78 16.80
CA SER A 100 22.92 -3.23 17.03
C SER A 100 21.94 -3.99 16.15
N ASN A 101 22.26 -5.24 15.79
CA ASN A 101 21.38 -6.10 15.00
C ASN A 101 20.61 -7.08 15.89
N ILE A 102 19.41 -7.49 15.43
CA ILE A 102 18.77 -8.68 15.98
C ILE A 102 19.43 -9.90 15.35
N THR A 103 20.04 -10.72 16.20
CA THR A 103 20.86 -11.87 15.78
C THR A 103 20.31 -13.17 16.37
N GLY A 104 20.66 -14.30 15.74
CA GLY A 104 20.30 -15.64 16.20
C GLY A 104 19.48 -16.43 15.17
N LYS A 105 19.38 -17.74 15.38
CA LYS A 105 18.60 -18.65 14.55
C LYS A 105 17.16 -18.76 15.04
N VAL A 106 16.21 -18.52 14.14
CA VAL A 106 14.80 -18.78 14.40
C VAL A 106 14.56 -20.29 14.53
N GLY A 107 13.84 -20.68 15.56
CA GLY A 107 13.64 -22.09 15.93
C GLY A 107 14.63 -22.60 16.99
N LYS A 108 15.67 -21.82 17.32
CA LYS A 108 16.64 -22.13 18.38
C LYS A 108 16.82 -20.96 19.33
N ASP A 109 17.39 -19.87 18.82
CA ASP A 109 17.75 -18.68 19.61
C ASP A 109 16.60 -17.67 19.67
N LEU A 110 15.74 -17.68 18.65
CA LEU A 110 14.60 -16.77 18.47
C LEU A 110 13.31 -17.55 18.22
N THR A 111 12.21 -17.01 18.71
CA THR A 111 10.86 -17.50 18.36
C THR A 111 10.43 -16.97 16.98
N ILE A 112 9.31 -17.48 16.44
CA ILE A 112 8.71 -16.99 15.18
C ILE A 112 8.34 -15.51 15.32
N GLU A 113 7.77 -15.11 16.46
CA GLU A 113 7.35 -13.74 16.75
C GLU A 113 8.56 -12.79 16.79
N GLN A 114 9.65 -13.21 17.39
CA GLN A 114 10.91 -12.43 17.40
C GLN A 114 11.50 -12.33 16.00
N GLY A 115 11.41 -13.38 15.21
CA GLY A 115 11.79 -13.37 13.79
C GLY A 115 10.89 -12.42 12.96
N TYR A 116 9.57 -12.42 13.22
CA TYR A 116 8.62 -11.49 12.61
C TYR A 116 8.99 -10.03 12.92
N GLU A 117 9.28 -9.71 14.17
CA GLU A 117 9.71 -8.35 14.55
C GLU A 117 11.06 -7.97 13.93
N ALA A 118 11.99 -8.92 13.79
CA ALA A 118 13.23 -8.69 13.06
C ALA A 118 12.95 -8.36 11.57
N ALA A 119 12.08 -9.10 10.90
CA ALA A 119 11.68 -8.83 9.54
C ALA A 119 10.94 -7.48 9.40
N ARG A 120 10.10 -7.12 10.37
CA ARG A 120 9.43 -5.81 10.42
C ARG A 120 10.44 -4.66 10.58
N LEU A 121 11.44 -4.82 11.42
CA LEU A 121 12.53 -3.84 11.57
C LEU A 121 13.35 -3.69 10.28
N THR A 122 13.63 -4.80 9.59
CA THR A 122 14.29 -4.78 8.27
C THR A 122 13.48 -3.97 7.26
N ALA A 123 12.14 -4.06 7.30
CA ALA A 123 11.28 -3.24 6.46
C ALA A 123 11.41 -1.74 6.78
N VAL A 124 11.51 -1.35 8.06
CA VAL A 124 11.77 0.03 8.48
C VAL A 124 13.11 0.52 7.90
N ASN A 125 14.15 -0.31 7.94
CA ASN A 125 15.47 0.04 7.39
C ASN A 125 15.42 0.22 5.85
N HIS A 126 14.63 -0.59 5.14
CA HIS A 126 14.39 -0.38 3.71
C HIS A 126 13.58 0.90 3.40
N LEU A 127 12.58 1.23 4.23
CA LEU A 127 11.87 2.52 4.10
C LEU A 127 12.81 3.70 4.25
N ALA A 128 13.81 3.61 5.14
CA ALA A 128 14.83 4.64 5.29
C ALA A 128 15.69 4.78 4.02
N VAL A 129 16.12 3.66 3.41
CA VAL A 129 16.84 3.68 2.12
C VAL A 129 15.98 4.31 1.03
N LEU A 130 14.72 3.87 0.88
CA LEU A 130 13.78 4.42 -0.12
C LEU A 130 13.59 5.93 0.07
N LYS A 131 13.46 6.39 1.32
CA LYS A 131 13.31 7.82 1.63
C LYS A 131 14.56 8.61 1.23
N ALA A 132 15.75 8.09 1.50
CA ALA A 132 17.02 8.72 1.15
C ALA A 132 17.21 8.80 -0.38
N GLU A 133 16.91 7.71 -1.10
CA GLU A 133 17.07 7.63 -2.56
C GLU A 133 16.04 8.48 -3.35
N LEU A 134 14.80 8.54 -2.85
CA LEU A 134 13.69 9.16 -3.58
C LEU A 134 13.33 10.57 -3.07
N GLY A 135 13.76 10.93 -1.88
CA GLY A 135 13.34 12.14 -1.16
C GLY A 135 11.92 12.02 -0.57
N SER A 136 11.07 11.15 -1.11
CA SER A 136 9.73 10.88 -0.59
C SER A 136 9.29 9.45 -0.90
N LEU A 137 8.66 8.79 0.10
CA LEU A 137 8.06 7.46 -0.05
C LEU A 137 6.84 7.49 -0.99
N ASN A 138 6.22 8.65 -1.20
CA ASN A 138 5.08 8.80 -2.09
C ASN A 138 5.44 8.54 -3.57
N LYS A 139 6.73 8.62 -3.93
CA LYS A 139 7.25 8.26 -5.26
C LYS A 139 7.30 6.75 -5.52
N VAL A 140 7.01 5.92 -4.54
CA VAL A 140 6.88 4.48 -4.73
C VAL A 140 5.57 4.18 -5.46
N LYS A 141 5.66 3.56 -6.63
CA LYS A 141 4.50 3.08 -7.40
C LYS A 141 4.01 1.74 -6.91
N ARG A 142 4.92 0.81 -6.67
CA ARG A 142 4.63 -0.51 -6.05
C ARG A 142 5.89 -1.20 -5.56
N ILE A 143 5.73 -2.07 -4.59
CA ILE A 143 6.72 -3.10 -4.28
C ILE A 143 6.54 -4.24 -5.28
N VAL A 144 7.60 -4.61 -5.99
CA VAL A 144 7.53 -5.59 -7.09
C VAL A 144 7.84 -7.00 -6.59
N LYS A 145 9.00 -7.15 -5.96
CA LYS A 145 9.53 -8.46 -5.51
C LYS A 145 10.23 -8.31 -4.18
N VAL A 146 10.01 -9.26 -3.31
CA VAL A 146 10.72 -9.41 -2.03
C VAL A 146 11.34 -10.80 -1.97
N LEU A 147 12.62 -10.87 -1.64
CA LEU A 147 13.33 -12.08 -1.24
C LEU A 147 13.66 -11.96 0.26
N GLY A 148 12.95 -12.71 1.08
CA GLY A 148 13.20 -12.77 2.52
C GLY A 148 13.99 -14.04 2.86
N MET A 149 15.14 -13.86 3.50
CA MET A 149 16.05 -14.90 3.95
C MET A 149 16.02 -14.96 5.47
N VAL A 150 15.77 -16.15 6.01
CA VAL A 150 15.66 -16.38 7.46
C VAL A 150 16.82 -17.26 7.92
N ASN A 151 17.61 -16.78 8.86
CA ASN A 151 18.58 -17.59 9.58
C ASN A 151 17.81 -18.52 10.54
N CYS A 152 17.72 -19.80 10.21
CA CYS A 152 16.88 -20.72 10.97
C CYS A 152 17.52 -22.10 11.13
N THR A 153 16.94 -22.94 11.99
CA THR A 153 17.33 -24.35 12.11
C THR A 153 16.97 -25.13 10.84
N GLU A 154 17.59 -26.28 10.63
CA GLU A 154 17.41 -27.09 9.41
C GLU A 154 16.00 -27.67 9.28
N ASP A 155 15.32 -27.91 10.39
CA ASP A 155 13.95 -28.43 10.46
C ASP A 155 12.88 -27.32 10.46
N PHE A 156 13.27 -26.04 10.52
CA PHE A 156 12.35 -24.93 10.53
C PHE A 156 11.63 -24.77 9.19
N LYS A 157 10.30 -24.64 9.21
CA LYS A 157 9.45 -24.61 7.98
C LYS A 157 8.55 -23.39 7.92
N ASP A 158 8.59 -22.50 8.91
CA ASP A 158 7.70 -21.35 9.06
C ASP A 158 8.34 -20.02 8.61
N GLN A 159 9.32 -20.07 7.68
CA GLN A 159 9.94 -18.87 7.11
C GLN A 159 8.90 -17.84 6.59
N PRO A 160 7.79 -18.27 5.93
CA PRO A 160 6.76 -17.32 5.51
C PRO A 160 6.13 -16.54 6.68
N LYS A 161 5.97 -17.15 7.86
CA LYS A 161 5.42 -16.47 9.05
C LYS A 161 6.37 -15.39 9.56
N VAL A 162 7.68 -15.65 9.51
CA VAL A 162 8.72 -14.68 9.86
C VAL A 162 8.70 -13.49 8.88
N ILE A 163 8.75 -13.76 7.59
CA ILE A 163 8.80 -12.70 6.55
C ILE A 163 7.48 -11.94 6.41
N ASN A 164 6.37 -12.44 7.00
CA ASN A 164 5.15 -11.65 7.09
C ASN A 164 5.38 -10.31 7.81
N GLY A 165 6.28 -10.22 8.79
CA GLY A 165 6.62 -8.97 9.45
C GLY A 165 7.06 -7.87 8.48
N TYR A 166 7.86 -8.23 7.47
CA TYR A 166 8.26 -7.34 6.38
C TYR A 166 7.07 -6.98 5.48
N SER A 167 6.35 -8.00 4.99
CA SER A 167 5.25 -7.82 4.03
C SER A 167 4.11 -7.01 4.61
N ASP A 168 3.74 -7.25 5.86
CA ASP A 168 2.66 -6.56 6.55
C ASP A 168 2.97 -5.07 6.70
N LEU A 169 4.21 -4.71 7.08
CA LEU A 169 4.61 -3.31 7.13
C LEU A 169 4.57 -2.64 5.75
N MET A 170 5.03 -3.31 4.69
CA MET A 170 4.94 -2.77 3.33
C MET A 170 3.49 -2.48 2.92
N VAL A 171 2.56 -3.39 3.23
CA VAL A 171 1.13 -3.17 2.98
C VAL A 171 0.54 -2.09 3.88
N GLU A 172 0.94 -2.01 5.13
CA GLU A 172 0.52 -0.96 6.06
C GLU A 172 0.90 0.44 5.57
N ILE A 173 2.10 0.60 5.01
CA ILE A 173 2.61 1.90 4.52
C ILE A 173 2.09 2.22 3.11
N PHE A 174 2.14 1.27 2.19
CA PHE A 174 1.85 1.52 0.78
C PHE A 174 0.44 1.09 0.35
N GLY A 175 -0.34 0.42 1.22
CA GLY A 175 -1.65 -0.13 0.86
C GLY A 175 -1.52 -1.20 -0.23
N ASP A 176 -2.39 -1.18 -1.23
CA ASP A 176 -2.35 -2.14 -2.34
C ASP A 176 -1.03 -2.10 -3.14
N LYS A 177 -0.33 -0.97 -3.16
CA LYS A 177 0.99 -0.84 -3.76
C LYS A 177 2.08 -1.62 -2.99
N GLY A 178 1.84 -1.95 -1.73
CA GLY A 178 2.73 -2.77 -0.88
C GLY A 178 2.62 -4.27 -1.13
N LYS A 179 1.55 -4.75 -1.80
CA LYS A 179 1.39 -6.16 -2.18
C LYS A 179 2.40 -6.54 -3.27
N HIS A 180 3.15 -7.60 -3.05
CA HIS A 180 4.32 -7.95 -3.87
C HIS A 180 4.45 -9.46 -4.09
N ALA A 181 5.16 -9.85 -5.16
CA ALA A 181 5.61 -11.22 -5.33
C ALA A 181 6.72 -11.51 -4.31
N ARG A 182 6.67 -12.68 -3.63
CA ARG A 182 7.60 -12.99 -2.53
C ARG A 182 8.18 -14.41 -2.63
N SER A 183 9.45 -14.51 -2.22
CA SER A 183 10.04 -15.76 -1.76
C SER A 183 10.46 -15.60 -0.30
N ALA A 184 10.21 -16.61 0.53
CA ALA A 184 10.67 -16.68 1.92
C ALA A 184 11.40 -18.01 2.09
N VAL A 185 12.71 -17.96 2.36
CA VAL A 185 13.60 -19.12 2.37
C VAL A 185 14.40 -19.21 3.65
N GLY A 186 14.72 -20.40 4.08
CA GLY A 186 15.66 -20.65 5.17
C GLY A 186 17.10 -20.64 4.66
N MET A 187 17.99 -20.01 5.41
CA MET A 187 19.42 -19.97 5.13
C MET A 187 20.19 -20.74 6.18
N TYR A 188 21.22 -21.47 5.75
CA TYR A 188 22.12 -22.17 6.66
C TYR A 188 22.82 -21.20 7.64
N ALA A 189 23.24 -20.04 7.15
CA ALA A 189 23.79 -18.95 7.92
C ALA A 189 23.56 -17.62 7.19
N LEU A 190 23.47 -16.52 7.94
CA LEU A 190 23.48 -15.16 7.44
C LEU A 190 24.71 -14.43 8.03
N PRO A 191 25.21 -13.38 7.36
CA PRO A 191 26.35 -12.61 7.84
C PRO A 191 26.14 -12.12 9.28
N VAL A 192 27.19 -12.11 10.08
CA VAL A 192 27.20 -11.67 11.50
C VAL A 192 26.07 -12.29 12.35
N ASN A 193 25.56 -13.45 11.92
CA ASN A 193 24.48 -14.18 12.57
C ASN A 193 23.15 -13.40 12.70
N ILE A 194 22.88 -12.46 11.77
CA ILE A 194 21.59 -11.74 11.75
C ILE A 194 20.41 -12.70 11.59
N ALA A 195 19.25 -12.34 12.17
CA ALA A 195 18.07 -13.19 12.19
C ALA A 195 17.43 -13.32 10.82
N VAL A 196 17.39 -12.23 10.06
CA VAL A 196 16.83 -12.15 8.70
C VAL A 196 17.66 -11.21 7.86
N GLU A 197 17.58 -11.41 6.55
CA GLU A 197 18.02 -10.46 5.53
C GLU A 197 16.95 -10.38 4.44
N VAL A 198 16.70 -9.20 3.89
CA VAL A 198 15.70 -9.02 2.85
C VAL A 198 16.26 -8.19 1.71
N GLU A 199 16.01 -8.64 0.47
CA GLU A 199 16.21 -7.87 -0.76
C GLU A 199 14.85 -7.47 -1.35
N VAL A 200 14.79 -6.31 -1.99
CA VAL A 200 13.54 -5.80 -2.57
C VAL A 200 13.77 -5.09 -3.89
N ILE A 201 12.83 -5.29 -4.82
CA ILE A 201 12.74 -4.54 -6.08
C ILE A 201 11.47 -3.68 -5.99
N VAL A 202 11.63 -2.39 -6.28
CA VAL A 202 10.57 -1.39 -6.16
C VAL A 202 10.40 -0.65 -7.49
N GLU A 203 9.16 -0.49 -7.95
CA GLU A 203 8.83 0.41 -9.04
C GLU A 203 8.59 1.81 -8.48
N VAL A 204 9.22 2.82 -9.09
CA VAL A 204 9.18 4.22 -8.65
C VAL A 204 8.72 5.14 -9.77
N GLU A 205 8.35 6.36 -9.42
CA GLU A 205 8.08 7.41 -10.39
C GLU A 205 9.38 7.85 -11.09
N ASN A 206 9.23 8.32 -12.33
CA ASN A 206 10.36 8.86 -13.12
C ASN A 206 10.85 10.20 -12.56
#